data_8b9041705f504fbf7b913e38270d090d
#
_entry.id   8b9041705f504fbf7b913e38270d090d
#
_cell.length_a   1.000
_cell.length_b   1.000
_cell.length_c   1.000
_cell.angle_alpha   90.00
_cell.angle_beta   90.00
_cell.angle_gamma   90.00
#
_symmetry.space_group_name_H-M   'P 1'
#
loop_
_entity.id
_entity.type
_entity.pdbx_description
1 polymer ?
#
loop_
_entity_poly.entity_id
_entity_poly.type
_entity_poly.pdbx_seq_one_letter_code
_entity_poly.pdbx_strand_id
1 'polypeptide(L)'
;HTLIVTCGQWTPPADLDEALTLMDLPLPQEQELRTLLANIARASGRALEADVLEELTHACCGLSEARVRHVAAKALAQRGSLSREDLVDVLEEKRLSLARSEVLEFCRTDATPGDIGGLETLKHWLDQRHRAFNDDARRFGLPLPRGVLLVGPQGTGKSLTARAIAHSWSMPLLRLDVGRLFSGLVGASEARTRDMIQRA
;
A
#
# COMPACT_ATOMS: atom_id res chain seq x y z
N HIS A 1 -11.50 4.39 -38.74
CA HIS A 1 -10.39 4.89 -37.91
C HIS A 1 -10.69 4.56 -36.46
N THR A 2 -9.72 4.01 -35.75
CA THR A 2 -9.82 3.71 -34.30
C THR A 2 -9.05 4.82 -33.56
N LEU A 3 -9.68 5.44 -32.56
CA LEU A 3 -9.06 6.40 -31.66
C LEU A 3 -8.86 5.73 -30.29
N ILE A 4 -7.65 5.78 -29.77
CA ILE A 4 -7.32 5.29 -28.44
C ILE A 4 -6.97 6.50 -27.57
N VAL A 5 -7.70 6.67 -26.46
CA VAL A 5 -7.47 7.74 -25.49
C VAL A 5 -7.05 7.09 -24.17
N THR A 6 -5.95 7.56 -23.60
CA THR A 6 -5.47 7.10 -22.28
C THR A 6 -5.58 8.24 -21.28
N CYS A 7 -6.18 7.99 -20.13
CA CYS A 7 -6.31 8.98 -19.06
C CYS A 7 -6.34 8.29 -17.69
N GLY A 8 -6.02 9.03 -16.63
CA GLY A 8 -5.99 8.49 -15.27
C GLY A 8 -7.38 8.35 -14.64
N GLN A 9 -8.30 9.21 -14.98
CA GLN A 9 -9.72 9.16 -14.62
C GLN A 9 -10.53 9.79 -15.73
N TRP A 10 -11.59 9.14 -16.16
CA TRP A 10 -12.46 9.68 -17.18
C TRP A 10 -13.89 9.19 -16.95
N THR A 11 -14.82 10.14 -17.06
CA THR A 11 -16.24 9.85 -17.08
C THR A 11 -16.71 10.08 -18.51
N PRO A 12 -17.12 9.01 -19.23
CA PRO A 12 -17.59 9.18 -20.60
C PRO A 12 -18.80 10.09 -20.65
N PRO A 13 -18.86 11.01 -21.63
CA PRO A 13 -20.11 11.72 -21.93
C PRO A 13 -21.20 10.72 -22.29
N ALA A 14 -22.43 10.95 -21.83
CA ALA A 14 -23.56 10.04 -22.05
C ALA A 14 -23.80 9.75 -23.55
N ASP A 15 -23.52 10.74 -24.41
CA ASP A 15 -23.73 10.64 -25.85
C ASP A 15 -22.71 9.73 -26.57
N LEU A 16 -21.63 9.34 -25.89
CA LEU A 16 -20.56 8.49 -26.45
C LEU A 16 -20.55 7.09 -25.87
N ASP A 17 -21.40 6.79 -24.91
CA ASP A 17 -21.37 5.53 -24.13
C ASP A 17 -21.49 4.28 -25.04
N GLU A 18 -22.32 4.33 -26.07
CA GLU A 18 -22.47 3.22 -27.02
C GLU A 18 -21.29 3.05 -28.00
N ALA A 19 -20.49 4.11 -28.20
CA ALA A 19 -19.38 4.12 -29.15
C ALA A 19 -18.02 3.81 -28.53
N LEU A 20 -17.96 3.69 -27.19
CA LEU A 20 -16.74 3.56 -26.42
C LEU A 20 -16.56 2.16 -25.85
N THR A 21 -15.36 1.64 -26.00
CA THR A 21 -14.92 0.46 -25.24
C THR A 21 -13.97 0.93 -24.16
N LEU A 22 -14.41 0.83 -22.90
CA LEU A 22 -13.56 1.14 -21.75
C LEU A 22 -12.71 -0.08 -21.42
N MET A 23 -11.42 0.15 -21.28
CA MET A 23 -10.46 -0.87 -20.84
C MET A 23 -9.72 -0.34 -19.62
N ASP A 24 -9.92 -0.97 -18.49
CA ASP A 24 -9.15 -0.68 -17.29
C ASP A 24 -7.76 -1.32 -17.38
N LEU A 25 -6.72 -0.53 -17.12
CA LEU A 25 -5.36 -1.03 -16.96
C LEU A 25 -5.10 -1.20 -15.46
N PRO A 26 -5.11 -2.44 -14.96
CA PRO A 26 -4.86 -2.70 -13.55
C PRO A 26 -3.43 -2.32 -13.16
N LEU A 27 -3.23 -2.09 -11.86
CA LEU A 27 -1.88 -1.95 -11.32
C LEU A 27 -1.11 -3.27 -11.50
N PRO A 28 0.23 -3.20 -11.65
CA PRO A 28 1.03 -4.39 -11.86
C PRO A 28 0.93 -5.34 -10.66
N GLN A 29 0.84 -6.63 -10.97
CA GLN A 29 0.83 -7.69 -9.96
C GLN A 29 2.23 -7.93 -9.41
N GLU A 30 2.32 -8.59 -8.27
CA GLU A 30 3.58 -8.88 -7.57
C GLU A 30 4.61 -9.55 -8.50
N GLN A 31 4.20 -10.49 -9.33
CA GLN A 31 5.09 -11.21 -10.23
C GLN A 31 5.64 -10.32 -11.36
N GLU A 32 4.84 -9.37 -11.84
CA GLU A 32 5.25 -8.38 -12.83
C GLU A 32 6.24 -7.39 -12.22
N LEU A 33 5.97 -6.91 -10.98
CA LEU A 33 6.87 -6.05 -10.23
C LEU A 33 8.22 -6.73 -9.95
N ARG A 34 8.19 -7.98 -9.53
CA ARG A 34 9.41 -8.78 -9.31
C ARG A 34 10.26 -8.88 -10.58
N THR A 35 9.61 -9.16 -11.70
CA THR A 35 10.28 -9.24 -13.01
C THR A 35 10.85 -7.89 -13.41
N LEU A 36 10.10 -6.82 -13.21
CA LEU A 36 10.52 -5.45 -13.51
C LEU A 36 11.76 -5.06 -12.69
N LEU A 37 11.72 -5.23 -11.37
CA LEU A 37 12.84 -4.90 -10.46
C LEU A 37 14.08 -5.74 -10.77
N ALA A 38 13.91 -7.05 -11.03
CA ALA A 38 15.02 -7.93 -11.41
C ALA A 38 15.66 -7.50 -12.74
N ASN A 39 14.87 -7.05 -13.71
CA ASN A 39 15.38 -6.55 -14.99
C ASN A 39 16.13 -5.23 -14.83
N ILE A 40 15.60 -4.31 -14.02
CA ILE A 40 16.27 -3.03 -13.72
C ILE A 40 17.60 -3.27 -13.00
N ALA A 41 17.62 -4.14 -11.99
CA ALA A 41 18.83 -4.49 -11.25
C ALA A 41 19.89 -5.12 -12.18
N ARG A 42 19.46 -6.04 -13.05
CA ARG A 42 20.35 -6.70 -14.01
C ARG A 42 20.95 -5.73 -15.02
N ALA A 43 20.15 -4.76 -15.48
CA ALA A 43 20.59 -3.71 -16.39
C ALA A 43 21.61 -2.75 -15.75
N SER A 44 21.60 -2.59 -14.43
CA SER A 44 22.59 -1.81 -13.67
C SER A 44 23.89 -2.57 -13.35
N GLY A 45 24.03 -3.82 -13.83
CA GLY A 45 25.21 -4.65 -13.65
C GLY A 45 25.31 -5.37 -12.29
N ARG A 46 24.29 -5.25 -11.43
CA ARG A 46 24.21 -5.95 -10.14
C ARG A 46 22.89 -6.69 -10.00
N ALA A 47 22.94 -7.98 -9.74
CA ALA A 47 21.76 -8.75 -9.35
C ALA A 47 21.40 -8.43 -7.88
N LEU A 48 20.09 -8.32 -7.60
CA LEU A 48 19.58 -8.23 -6.23
C LEU A 48 19.63 -9.60 -5.56
N GLU A 49 19.91 -9.63 -4.27
CA GLU A 49 19.70 -10.80 -3.43
C GLU A 49 18.20 -11.15 -3.39
N ALA A 50 17.88 -12.44 -3.26
CA ALA A 50 16.51 -12.90 -3.41
C ALA A 50 15.56 -12.31 -2.35
N ASP A 51 16.04 -12.17 -1.11
CA ASP A 51 15.31 -11.58 0.01
C ASP A 51 15.06 -10.08 -0.19
N VAL A 52 16.07 -9.33 -0.66
CA VAL A 52 15.94 -7.89 -0.96
C VAL A 52 15.00 -7.65 -2.13
N LEU A 53 15.05 -8.51 -3.16
CA LEU A 53 14.12 -8.44 -4.29
C LEU A 53 12.69 -8.68 -3.82
N GLU A 54 12.46 -9.62 -2.93
CA GLU A 54 11.13 -9.92 -2.38
C GLU A 54 10.60 -8.75 -1.54
N GLU A 55 11.41 -8.22 -0.62
CA GLU A 55 11.06 -7.06 0.20
C GLU A 55 10.71 -5.83 -0.65
N LEU A 56 11.52 -5.50 -1.66
CA LEU A 56 11.27 -4.40 -2.59
C LEU A 56 10.01 -4.64 -3.42
N THR A 57 9.79 -5.88 -3.86
CA THR A 57 8.59 -6.24 -4.61
C THR A 57 7.32 -6.00 -3.78
N HIS A 58 7.29 -6.49 -2.54
CA HIS A 58 6.18 -6.25 -1.63
C HIS A 58 6.00 -4.75 -1.34
N ALA A 59 7.08 -4.03 -1.10
CA ALA A 59 7.01 -2.59 -0.89
C ALA A 59 6.43 -1.85 -2.11
N CYS A 60 6.71 -2.28 -3.33
CA CYS A 60 6.23 -1.67 -4.57
C CYS A 60 4.77 -2.02 -4.91
N CYS A 61 4.16 -3.05 -4.28
CA CYS A 61 2.76 -3.39 -4.52
C CYS A 61 1.84 -2.16 -4.32
N GLY A 62 0.90 -1.94 -5.24
CA GLY A 62 0.03 -0.75 -5.23
C GLY A 62 0.62 0.49 -5.91
N LEU A 63 1.86 0.45 -6.40
CA LEU A 63 2.42 1.49 -7.27
C LEU A 63 2.25 1.13 -8.74
N SER A 64 2.07 2.14 -9.60
CA SER A 64 2.11 1.94 -11.04
C SER A 64 3.55 1.63 -11.50
N GLU A 65 3.68 0.91 -12.62
CA GLU A 65 4.98 0.59 -13.22
C GLU A 65 5.85 1.85 -13.41
N ALA A 66 5.26 2.94 -13.88
CA ALA A 66 5.98 4.20 -14.08
C ALA A 66 6.58 4.75 -12.78
N ARG A 67 5.88 4.64 -11.66
CA ARG A 67 6.38 5.06 -10.35
C ARG A 67 7.49 4.15 -9.84
N VAL A 68 7.33 2.84 -10.00
CA VAL A 68 8.40 1.88 -9.64
C VAL A 68 9.66 2.16 -10.44
N ARG A 69 9.54 2.40 -11.74
CA ARG A 69 10.68 2.80 -12.60
C ARG A 69 11.31 4.12 -12.14
N HIS A 70 10.48 5.10 -11.73
CA HIS A 70 10.98 6.38 -11.23
C HIS A 70 11.81 6.22 -9.95
N VAL A 71 11.29 5.49 -8.96
CA VAL A 71 12.02 5.21 -7.71
C VAL A 71 13.30 4.44 -7.98
N ALA A 72 13.23 3.40 -8.80
CA ALA A 72 14.41 2.63 -9.17
C ALA A 72 15.46 3.48 -9.92
N ALA A 73 15.04 4.34 -10.84
CA ALA A 73 15.95 5.25 -11.55
C ALA A 73 16.61 6.25 -10.59
N LYS A 74 15.87 6.78 -9.61
CA LYS A 74 16.41 7.65 -8.56
C LYS A 74 17.45 6.91 -7.73
N ALA A 75 17.17 5.69 -7.28
CA ALA A 75 18.12 4.86 -6.53
C ALA A 75 19.40 4.58 -7.32
N LEU A 76 19.25 4.20 -8.58
CA LEU A 76 20.40 3.96 -9.47
C LEU A 76 21.24 5.23 -9.70
N ALA A 77 20.59 6.39 -9.87
CA ALA A 77 21.30 7.65 -10.06
C ALA A 77 22.08 8.07 -8.79
N GLN A 78 21.58 7.76 -7.60
CA GLN A 78 22.19 8.14 -6.34
C GLN A 78 23.26 7.14 -5.86
N ARG A 79 23.00 5.84 -5.99
CA ARG A 79 23.81 4.76 -5.40
C ARG A 79 24.41 3.79 -6.42
N GLY A 80 24.02 3.90 -7.67
CA GLY A 80 24.48 3.03 -8.75
C GLY A 80 23.93 1.60 -8.73
N SER A 81 23.16 1.23 -7.71
CA SER A 81 22.56 -0.09 -7.57
C SER A 81 21.30 -0.02 -6.72
N LEU A 82 20.40 -0.98 -6.90
CA LEU A 82 19.27 -1.18 -5.99
C LEU A 82 19.72 -1.94 -4.74
N SER A 83 19.16 -1.58 -3.58
CA SER A 83 19.52 -2.13 -2.27
C SER A 83 18.31 -2.09 -1.32
N ARG A 84 18.44 -2.69 -0.14
CA ARG A 84 17.42 -2.62 0.93
C ARG A 84 17.14 -1.18 1.39
N GLU A 85 18.09 -0.27 1.26
CA GLU A 85 17.93 1.14 1.63
C GLU A 85 16.85 1.85 0.79
N ASP A 86 16.60 1.36 -0.42
CA ASP A 86 15.60 1.91 -1.34
C ASP A 86 14.16 1.67 -0.87
N LEU A 87 13.94 0.80 0.13
CA LEU A 87 12.64 0.63 0.78
C LEU A 87 12.10 1.96 1.33
N VAL A 88 12.97 2.81 1.85
CA VAL A 88 12.59 4.13 2.37
C VAL A 88 12.07 5.02 1.23
N ASP A 89 12.74 5.02 0.08
CA ASP A 89 12.35 5.79 -1.09
C ASP A 89 11.02 5.27 -1.68
N VAL A 90 10.82 3.95 -1.70
CA VAL A 90 9.56 3.32 -2.13
C VAL A 90 8.40 3.70 -1.20
N LEU A 91 8.61 3.64 0.11
CA LEU A 91 7.59 4.00 1.10
C LEU A 91 7.23 5.49 1.02
N GLU A 92 8.22 6.36 0.78
CA GLU A 92 7.96 7.79 0.58
C GLU A 92 7.18 8.05 -0.71
N GLU A 93 7.48 7.36 -1.81
CA GLU A 93 6.71 7.46 -3.05
C GLU A 93 5.27 6.96 -2.87
N LYS A 94 5.08 5.86 -2.11
CA LYS A 94 3.75 5.41 -1.70
C LYS A 94 3.01 6.49 -0.91
N ARG A 95 3.68 7.08 0.07
CA ARG A 95 3.14 8.18 0.87
C ARG A 95 2.68 9.34 0.00
N LEU A 96 3.51 9.76 -0.95
CA LEU A 96 3.17 10.84 -1.90
C LEU A 96 2.01 10.45 -2.84
N SER A 97 1.94 9.17 -3.24
CA SER A 97 0.83 8.66 -4.04
C SER A 97 -0.49 8.71 -3.28
N LEU A 98 -0.48 8.30 -2.02
CA LEU A 98 -1.65 8.28 -1.13
C LEU A 98 -2.05 9.68 -0.66
N ALA A 99 -1.09 10.60 -0.48
CA ALA A 99 -1.36 11.99 -0.11
C ALA A 99 -2.18 12.75 -1.17
N ARG A 100 -2.23 12.25 -2.41
CA ARG A 100 -3.12 12.76 -3.46
C ARG A 100 -4.55 12.21 -3.35
N SER A 101 -4.78 11.23 -2.50
CA SER A 101 -6.13 10.75 -2.19
C SER A 101 -6.77 11.71 -1.21
N GLU A 102 -7.93 12.23 -1.55
CA GLU A 102 -8.71 13.11 -0.65
C GLU A 102 -9.28 12.35 0.55
N VAL A 103 -9.27 11.03 0.53
CA VAL A 103 -9.97 10.14 1.45
C VAL A 103 -9.03 9.39 2.39
N LEU A 104 -7.77 9.16 1.97
CA LEU A 104 -6.77 8.44 2.76
C LEU A 104 -5.69 9.40 3.26
N GLU A 105 -5.36 9.31 4.52
CA GLU A 105 -4.27 10.04 5.16
C GLU A 105 -3.25 9.07 5.74
N PHE A 106 -1.98 9.29 5.40
CA PHE A 106 -0.88 8.51 5.95
C PHE A 106 -0.58 8.97 7.39
N CYS A 107 -0.68 8.06 8.33
CA CYS A 107 -0.38 8.32 9.74
C CYS A 107 1.06 7.90 10.07
N ARG A 108 1.73 8.70 10.91
CA ARG A 108 3.03 8.32 11.47
C ARG A 108 2.86 7.14 12.43
N THR A 109 3.78 6.18 12.35
CA THR A 109 3.82 4.98 13.20
C THR A 109 4.95 5.05 14.22
N ASP A 110 5.05 6.20 14.89
CA ASP A 110 6.08 6.50 15.90
C ASP A 110 5.74 5.98 17.30
N ALA A 111 4.51 5.50 17.51
CA ALA A 111 4.08 4.93 18.79
C ALA A 111 4.47 3.46 18.90
N THR A 112 5.02 3.09 20.06
CA THR A 112 5.38 1.72 20.40
C THR A 112 4.35 1.09 21.34
N PRO A 113 4.31 -0.25 21.51
CA PRO A 113 3.48 -0.91 22.52
C PRO A 113 3.79 -0.44 23.95
N GLY A 114 5.00 0.07 24.20
CA GLY A 114 5.42 0.63 25.50
C GLY A 114 4.72 1.94 25.83
N ASP A 115 4.29 2.70 24.83
CA ASP A 115 3.58 3.98 25.02
C ASP A 115 2.10 3.77 25.43
N ILE A 116 1.62 2.53 25.36
CA ILE A 116 0.27 2.13 25.77
C ILE A 116 0.32 1.66 27.21
N GLY A 117 -0.29 2.43 28.12
CA GLY A 117 -0.45 2.01 29.51
C GLY A 117 -1.44 0.86 29.64
N GLY A 118 -1.06 -0.22 30.33
CA GLY A 118 -1.90 -1.41 30.50
C GLY A 118 -2.14 -2.18 29.23
N LEU A 119 -3.32 -2.79 29.10
CA LEU A 119 -3.75 -3.60 27.94
C LEU A 119 -2.83 -4.81 27.65
N GLU A 120 -2.26 -5.44 28.68
CA GLU A 120 -1.29 -6.54 28.54
C GLU A 120 -1.87 -7.73 27.75
N THR A 121 -3.15 -8.03 27.95
CA THR A 121 -3.85 -9.08 27.20
C THR A 121 -3.90 -8.75 25.70
N LEU A 122 -4.15 -7.50 25.35
CA LEU A 122 -4.14 -7.06 23.93
C LEU A 122 -2.74 -7.15 23.35
N LYS A 123 -1.72 -6.67 24.07
CA LYS A 123 -0.31 -6.73 23.63
C LYS A 123 0.12 -8.17 23.35
N HIS A 124 -0.19 -9.09 24.29
CA HIS A 124 0.10 -10.50 24.11
C HIS A 124 -0.65 -11.10 22.90
N TRP A 125 -1.92 -10.77 22.72
CA TRP A 125 -2.70 -11.21 21.59
C TRP A 125 -2.13 -10.70 20.26
N LEU A 126 -1.70 -9.44 20.20
CA LEU A 126 -1.07 -8.84 19.03
C LEU A 126 0.26 -9.53 18.66
N ASP A 127 1.09 -9.86 19.67
CA ASP A 127 2.35 -10.59 19.47
C ASP A 127 2.08 -11.98 18.87
N GLN A 128 1.10 -12.70 19.40
CA GLN A 128 0.70 -13.98 18.83
C GLN A 128 0.23 -13.86 17.36
N ARG A 129 -0.54 -12.82 17.04
CA ARG A 129 -1.06 -12.57 15.68
C ARG A 129 0.03 -12.13 14.71
N HIS A 130 1.04 -11.40 15.19
CA HIS A 130 2.19 -11.03 14.37
C HIS A 130 2.87 -12.25 13.74
N ARG A 131 2.95 -13.35 14.46
CA ARG A 131 3.54 -14.60 13.95
C ARG A 131 2.79 -15.21 12.76
N ALA A 132 1.53 -14.85 12.55
CA ALA A 132 0.75 -15.35 11.42
C ALA A 132 1.18 -14.72 10.05
N PHE A 133 2.03 -13.69 10.07
CA PHE A 133 2.59 -13.12 8.84
C PHE A 133 3.82 -13.89 8.32
N ASN A 134 4.37 -14.82 9.09
CA ASN A 134 5.52 -15.61 8.69
C ASN A 134 5.14 -16.67 7.63
N ASP A 135 6.09 -17.01 6.77
CA ASP A 135 5.91 -18.02 5.72
C ASP A 135 5.56 -19.40 6.26
N ASP A 136 6.10 -19.76 7.43
CA ASP A 136 5.76 -21.03 8.11
C ASP A 136 4.28 -21.10 8.49
N ALA A 137 3.71 -19.98 8.93
CA ALA A 137 2.29 -19.90 9.24
C ALA A 137 1.43 -20.05 7.97
N ARG A 138 1.87 -19.46 6.85
CA ARG A 138 1.22 -19.62 5.55
C ARG A 138 1.27 -21.05 5.05
N ARG A 139 2.43 -21.72 5.16
CA ARG A 139 2.61 -23.15 4.80
C ARG A 139 1.74 -24.05 5.65
N PHE A 140 1.53 -23.70 6.92
CA PHE A 140 0.64 -24.42 7.83
C PHE A 140 -0.85 -24.17 7.53
N GLY A 141 -1.18 -23.22 6.66
CA GLY A 141 -2.55 -22.88 6.28
C GLY A 141 -3.25 -21.90 7.23
N LEU A 142 -2.51 -21.17 8.05
CA LEU A 142 -3.10 -20.15 8.93
C LEU A 142 -3.49 -18.93 8.10
N PRO A 143 -4.75 -18.43 8.23
CA PRO A 143 -5.18 -17.23 7.54
C PRO A 143 -4.49 -16.00 8.15
N LEU A 144 -4.15 -15.03 7.28
CA LEU A 144 -3.64 -13.73 7.71
C LEU A 144 -4.67 -13.00 8.58
N PRO A 145 -4.24 -12.27 9.63
CA PRO A 145 -5.11 -11.38 10.39
C PRO A 145 -5.76 -10.32 9.47
N ARG A 146 -7.09 -10.23 9.51
CA ARG A 146 -7.83 -9.33 8.59
C ARG A 146 -8.26 -8.03 9.23
N GLY A 147 -8.41 -7.98 10.56
CA GLY A 147 -8.85 -6.77 11.23
C GLY A 147 -8.91 -6.92 12.73
N VAL A 148 -8.88 -5.75 13.40
CA VAL A 148 -9.05 -5.59 14.84
C VAL A 148 -10.09 -4.51 15.07
N LEU A 149 -11.12 -4.79 15.85
CA LEU A 149 -12.11 -3.81 16.27
C LEU A 149 -11.79 -3.33 17.69
N LEU A 150 -11.45 -2.04 17.82
CA LEU A 150 -11.21 -1.38 19.11
C LEU A 150 -12.43 -0.56 19.51
N VAL A 151 -13.11 -0.95 20.58
CA VAL A 151 -14.32 -0.30 21.09
C VAL A 151 -14.03 0.32 22.45
N GLY A 152 -14.53 1.53 22.69
CA GLY A 152 -14.40 2.23 23.96
C GLY A 152 -14.69 3.73 23.84
N PRO A 153 -14.82 4.45 24.97
CA PRO A 153 -15.06 5.89 24.99
C PRO A 153 -13.95 6.69 24.27
N GLN A 154 -14.21 7.96 24.02
CA GLN A 154 -13.17 8.86 23.54
C GLN A 154 -12.07 9.01 24.61
N GLY A 155 -10.82 9.23 24.18
CA GLY A 155 -9.68 9.40 25.07
C GLY A 155 -9.05 8.11 25.61
N THR A 156 -9.61 6.93 25.34
CA THR A 156 -9.08 5.64 25.85
C THR A 156 -7.88 5.07 25.03
N GLY A 157 -7.25 5.89 24.19
CA GLY A 157 -6.03 5.48 23.49
C GLY A 157 -6.23 4.62 22.23
N LYS A 158 -7.45 4.46 21.68
CA LYS A 158 -7.73 3.65 20.49
C LYS A 158 -6.83 3.99 19.30
N SER A 159 -6.66 5.26 18.99
CA SER A 159 -5.79 5.73 17.89
C SER A 159 -4.31 5.52 18.19
N LEU A 160 -3.90 5.63 19.46
CA LEU A 160 -2.54 5.32 19.89
C LEU A 160 -2.26 3.83 19.72
N THR A 161 -3.21 3.00 20.12
CA THR A 161 -3.13 1.54 19.94
C THR A 161 -3.00 1.17 18.46
N ALA A 162 -3.77 1.78 17.56
CA ALA A 162 -3.65 1.53 16.12
C ALA A 162 -2.24 1.87 15.58
N ARG A 163 -1.65 2.99 16.02
CA ARG A 163 -0.26 3.36 15.65
C ARG A 163 0.76 2.36 16.19
N ALA A 164 0.60 1.94 17.43
CA ALA A 164 1.50 0.97 18.05
C ALA A 164 1.40 -0.43 17.40
N ILE A 165 0.21 -0.84 16.94
CA ILE A 165 0.03 -2.07 16.17
C ILE A 165 0.79 -1.97 14.85
N ALA A 166 0.60 -0.88 14.10
CA ALA A 166 1.26 -0.67 12.82
C ALA A 166 2.79 -0.64 12.97
N HIS A 167 3.30 0.02 14.02
CA HIS A 167 4.73 0.01 14.36
C HIS A 167 5.23 -1.40 14.67
N SER A 168 4.53 -2.13 15.54
CA SER A 168 4.91 -3.48 15.98
C SER A 168 4.93 -4.50 14.83
N TRP A 169 4.03 -4.33 13.87
CA TRP A 169 3.93 -5.21 12.69
C TRP A 169 4.72 -4.69 11.48
N SER A 170 5.45 -3.57 11.64
CA SER A 170 6.22 -2.91 10.57
C SER A 170 5.38 -2.60 9.32
N MET A 171 4.12 -2.21 9.57
CA MET A 171 3.15 -1.90 8.51
C MET A 171 2.88 -0.40 8.42
N PRO A 172 2.63 0.14 7.22
CA PRO A 172 2.15 1.50 7.06
C PRO A 172 0.74 1.64 7.66
N LEU A 173 0.46 2.80 8.28
CA LEU A 173 -0.86 3.11 8.81
C LEU A 173 -1.55 4.16 7.96
N LEU A 174 -2.71 3.81 7.44
CA LEU A 174 -3.58 4.71 6.70
C LEU A 174 -4.84 5.01 7.52
N ARG A 175 -5.20 6.28 7.59
CA ARG A 175 -6.46 6.74 8.17
C ARG A 175 -7.45 7.02 7.05
N LEU A 176 -8.61 6.38 7.12
CA LEU A 176 -9.72 6.63 6.23
C LEU A 176 -10.62 7.73 6.82
N ASP A 177 -10.82 8.80 6.05
CA ASP A 177 -11.84 9.80 6.35
C ASP A 177 -13.19 9.39 5.76
N VAL A 178 -14.00 8.74 6.59
CA VAL A 178 -15.32 8.24 6.22
C VAL A 178 -16.26 9.38 5.82
N GLY A 179 -16.14 10.56 6.43
CA GLY A 179 -16.93 11.73 6.07
C GLY A 179 -16.68 12.19 4.65
N ARG A 180 -15.42 12.24 4.23
CA ARG A 180 -15.04 12.57 2.85
C ARG A 180 -15.40 11.48 1.86
N LEU A 181 -15.35 10.22 2.27
CA LEU A 181 -15.74 9.09 1.42
C LEU A 181 -17.21 9.21 0.98
N PHE A 182 -18.10 9.57 1.89
CA PHE A 182 -19.54 9.67 1.66
C PHE A 182 -20.04 11.10 1.35
N SER A 183 -19.19 12.11 1.29
CA SER A 183 -19.56 13.50 1.01
C SER A 183 -19.93 13.78 -0.45
N GLY A 184 -19.91 12.78 -1.33
CA GLY A 184 -20.30 12.87 -2.74
C GLY A 184 -21.63 12.20 -3.05
N LEU A 185 -22.15 12.41 -4.27
CA LEU A 185 -23.27 11.64 -4.82
C LEU A 185 -22.99 10.14 -4.76
N VAL A 186 -24.00 9.34 -4.50
CA VAL A 186 -23.92 7.89 -4.21
C VAL A 186 -23.03 7.11 -5.21
N GLY A 187 -23.12 7.39 -6.50
CA GLY A 187 -22.29 6.73 -7.51
C GLY A 187 -20.79 7.10 -7.47
N ALA A 188 -20.45 8.33 -7.06
CA ALA A 188 -19.07 8.75 -6.87
C ALA A 188 -18.42 8.10 -5.64
N SER A 189 -19.21 7.74 -4.64
CA SER A 189 -18.73 7.06 -3.43
C SER A 189 -18.27 5.63 -3.70
N GLU A 190 -18.95 4.89 -4.59
CA GLU A 190 -18.54 3.53 -4.97
C GLU A 190 -17.22 3.53 -5.76
N ALA A 191 -17.07 4.44 -6.73
CA ALA A 191 -15.84 4.57 -7.50
C ALA A 191 -14.66 4.95 -6.60
N ARG A 192 -14.85 5.89 -5.67
CA ARG A 192 -13.83 6.28 -4.67
C ARG A 192 -13.45 5.12 -3.75
N THR A 193 -14.42 4.31 -3.34
CA THR A 193 -14.17 3.14 -2.49
C THR A 193 -13.34 2.09 -3.23
N ARG A 194 -13.64 1.80 -4.49
CA ARG A 194 -12.85 0.86 -5.31
C ARG A 194 -11.43 1.36 -5.52
N ASP A 195 -11.25 2.63 -5.90
CA ASP A 195 -9.93 3.26 -6.08
C ASP A 195 -9.11 3.23 -4.78
N MET A 196 -9.75 3.48 -3.65
CA MET A 196 -9.14 3.40 -2.33
C MET A 196 -8.64 1.98 -2.01
N ILE A 197 -9.48 0.96 -2.23
CA ILE A 197 -9.12 -0.44 -1.94
C ILE A 197 -7.97 -0.91 -2.85
N GLN A 198 -7.91 -0.43 -4.09
CA GLN A 198 -6.81 -0.78 -5.02
C GLN A 198 -5.48 -0.13 -4.66
N ARG A 199 -5.51 1.02 -3.97
CA ARG A 199 -4.30 1.78 -3.59
C ARG A 199 -3.76 1.43 -2.21
N ALA A 200 -4.60 0.89 -1.32
CA ALA A 200 -4.23 0.48 0.04
C ALA A 200 -3.54 -0.87 0.07
#